data_60d2d4c09bbd7474f8611fba03034621
#
_entry.id   60d2d4c09bbd7474f8611fba03034621
#
_cell.length_a   1.000
_cell.length_b   1.000
_cell.length_c   1.000
_cell.angle_alpha   90.00
_cell.angle_beta   90.00
_cell.angle_gamma   90.00
#
_symmetry.space_group_name_H-M   'P 1'
#
loop_
_entity.id
_entity.type
_entity.pdbx_description
1 polymer ?
#
loop_
_entity_poly.entity_id
_entity_poly.type
_entity_poly.pdbx_seq_one_letter_code
_entity_poly.pdbx_strand_id
1 'polypeptide(L)' 'MTKQYCCLEHVELCMEKMIDAFEQAPQFFLVEEESTAHPTCGYCQNPARYIVANN' A
#
# COMPACT_ATOMS: atom_id res chain seq x y z
N MET A 1 -3.43 13.34 3.90
CA MET A 1 -2.50 12.20 3.83
C MET A 1 -3.28 10.93 3.59
N THR A 2 -2.95 10.21 2.54
CA THR A 2 -3.66 8.99 2.15
C THR A 2 -2.72 7.80 2.26
N LYS A 3 -3.17 6.76 2.93
CA LYS A 3 -2.43 5.52 3.07
C LYS A 3 -3.24 4.37 2.52
N GLN A 4 -2.57 3.45 1.86
CA GLN A 4 -3.19 2.23 1.37
C GLN A 4 -2.26 1.06 1.64
N TYR A 5 -2.81 0.02 2.23
CA TYR A 5 -2.06 -1.20 2.50
C TYR A 5 -2.21 -2.14 1.32
N CYS A 6 -1.10 -2.67 0.84
CA CYS A 6 -1.08 -3.49 -0.37
C CYS A 6 -0.21 -4.71 -0.17
N CYS A 7 -0.64 -5.83 -0.73
CA CYS A 7 0.20 -7.02 -0.75
C CYS A 7 1.16 -6.95 -1.95
N LEU A 8 2.08 -7.92 -2.00
CA LEU A 8 3.08 -7.94 -3.05
C LEU A 8 2.48 -7.97 -4.45
N GLU A 9 1.33 -8.63 -4.59
CA GLU A 9 0.67 -8.75 -5.88
C GLU A 9 -0.09 -7.51 -6.29
N HIS A 10 -0.54 -6.72 -5.32
CA HIS A 10 -1.39 -5.57 -5.60
C HIS A 10 -0.68 -4.23 -5.41
N VAL A 11 0.59 -4.24 -5.03
CA VAL A 11 1.32 -3.00 -4.80
C VAL A 11 1.42 -2.17 -6.07
N GLU A 12 1.64 -2.81 -7.20
CA GLU A 12 1.71 -2.11 -8.48
C GLU A 12 0.39 -1.47 -8.83
N LEU A 13 -0.70 -2.19 -8.62
CA LEU A 13 -2.03 -1.67 -8.90
C LEU A 13 -2.33 -0.48 -7.99
N CYS A 14 -1.96 -0.58 -6.73
CA CYS A 14 -2.15 0.50 -5.78
C CYS A 14 -1.36 1.74 -6.18
N MET A 15 -0.12 1.56 -6.63
CA MET A 15 0.71 2.67 -7.09
C MET A 15 0.12 3.35 -8.32
N GLU A 16 -0.35 2.55 -9.27
CA GLU A 16 -0.98 3.11 -10.46
C GLU A 16 -2.21 3.94 -10.12
N LYS A 17 -3.03 3.45 -9.21
CA LYS A 17 -4.21 4.17 -8.79
C LYS A 17 -3.87 5.46 -8.06
N MET A 18 -2.83 5.43 -7.25
CA MET A 18 -2.37 6.64 -6.56
C MET A 18 -1.83 7.68 -7.54
N ILE A 19 -1.04 7.24 -8.51
CA ILE A 19 -0.50 8.16 -9.52
C ILE A 19 -1.64 8.77 -10.32
N ASP A 20 -2.61 7.96 -10.70
CA ASP A 20 -3.74 8.43 -11.49
C ASP A 20 -4.62 9.41 -10.71
N ALA A 21 -4.81 9.16 -9.42
CA ALA A 21 -5.67 10.00 -8.59
C ALA A 21 -5.00 11.32 -8.19
N PHE A 22 -3.71 11.30 -7.91
CA PHE A 22 -3.01 12.46 -7.37
C PHE A 22 -2.02 13.07 -8.34
N GLU A 23 -1.79 12.44 -9.46
CA GLU A 23 -0.83 12.88 -10.49
C GLU A 23 0.60 13.02 -9.94
N GLN A 24 0.90 12.29 -8.88
CA GLN A 24 2.22 12.28 -8.25
C GLN A 24 2.58 10.86 -7.86
N ALA A 25 3.87 10.54 -7.94
CA ALA A 25 4.35 9.24 -7.50
C ALA A 25 4.22 9.14 -5.99
N PRO A 26 3.57 8.10 -5.47
CA PRO A 26 3.43 7.95 -4.03
C PRO A 26 4.71 7.43 -3.40
N GLN A 27 4.82 7.63 -2.11
CA GLN A 27 5.86 6.98 -1.31
C GLN A 27 5.37 5.60 -0.90
N PHE A 28 6.29 4.64 -0.80
CA PHE A 28 5.89 3.35 -0.28
C PHE A 28 6.92 2.84 0.71
N PHE A 29 6.42 2.08 1.67
CA PHE A 29 7.22 1.56 2.78
C PHE A 29 6.92 0.08 2.95
N LEU A 30 7.90 -0.65 3.44
CA LEU A 30 7.69 -2.05 3.79
C LEU A 30 6.98 -2.13 5.14
N VAL A 31 6.03 -3.05 5.23
CA VAL A 31 5.38 -3.34 6.51
C VAL A 31 6.35 -4.21 7.31
N GLU A 32 6.62 -3.80 8.55
CA GLU A 32 7.50 -4.57 9.42
C GLU A 32 6.80 -5.84 9.88
N GLU A 33 7.51 -6.96 9.76
CA GLU A 33 6.96 -8.25 10.14
C GLU A 33 6.77 -8.40 11.65
N GLU A 34 7.49 -7.61 12.42
CA GLU A 34 7.42 -7.65 13.87
C GLU A 34 6.21 -6.91 14.43
N SER A 35 5.47 -6.22 13.58
CA SER A 35 4.27 -5.53 14.03
C SER A 35 3.22 -6.55 14.47
N THR A 36 2.68 -6.35 15.68
CA THR A 36 1.64 -7.25 16.19
C THR A 36 0.32 -7.06 15.44
N ALA A 37 0.14 -5.94 14.79
CA ALA A 37 -1.02 -5.69 13.95
C ALA A 37 -0.61 -5.81 12.49
N HIS A 38 -0.98 -6.92 11.87
CA HIS A 38 -0.71 -7.12 10.45
C HIS A 38 -1.86 -6.57 9.63
N PRO A 39 -1.64 -5.45 8.92
CA PRO A 39 -2.69 -4.92 8.07
C PRO A 39 -2.97 -5.86 6.92
N THR A 40 -4.19 -5.82 6.44
CA THR A 40 -4.60 -6.62 5.29
C THR A 40 -4.57 -5.77 4.04
N CYS A 41 -4.27 -6.40 2.90
CA CYS A 41 -4.33 -5.71 1.62
C CYS A 41 -5.75 -5.17 1.38
N GLY A 42 -5.84 -3.93 0.89
CA GLY A 42 -7.13 -3.31 0.63
C GLY A 42 -7.85 -3.88 -0.58
N TYR A 43 -7.16 -4.67 -1.40
CA TYR A 43 -7.74 -5.26 -2.61
C TYR A 43 -8.02 -6.76 -2.48
N CYS A 44 -7.43 -7.39 -1.50
CA CYS A 44 -7.65 -8.80 -1.25
C CYS A 44 -7.50 -9.05 0.25
N GLN A 45 -7.59 -10.30 0.68
CA GLN A 45 -7.54 -10.62 2.11
C GLN A 45 -6.18 -11.12 2.54
N ASN A 46 -5.20 -11.05 1.66
CA ASN A 46 -3.84 -11.45 2.00
C ASN A 46 -3.18 -10.39 2.88
N PRO A 47 -2.20 -10.77 3.70
CA PRO A 47 -1.49 -9.81 4.53
C PRO A 47 -0.79 -8.76 3.66
N ALA A 48 -0.88 -7.51 4.07
CA ALA A 48 -0.22 -6.43 3.35
C ALA A 48 1.28 -6.49 3.57
N ARG A 49 2.04 -6.23 2.50
CA ARG A 49 3.50 -6.20 2.56
C ARG A 49 4.03 -4.78 2.41
N TYR A 50 3.25 -3.91 1.82
CA TYR A 50 3.68 -2.54 1.53
C TYR A 50 2.62 -1.55 1.94
N ILE A 51 3.07 -0.37 2.33
CA ILE A 51 2.20 0.76 2.60
C ILE A 51 2.50 1.80 1.54
N VAL A 52 1.49 2.18 0.78
CA VAL A 52 1.60 3.22 -0.24
C VAL A 52 0.93 4.46 0.30
N ALA A 53 1.66 5.56 0.35
CA ALA A 53 1.15 6.80 0.94
C ALA A 53 1.37 7.97 0.00
N ASN A 54 0.45 8.91 0.04
CA ASN A 54 0.56 10.16 -0.71
C ASN A 54 0.13 11.30 0.19
N ASN A 55 0.87 12.40 0.10
CA ASN A 55 0.56 13.60 0.88
C ASN A 55 -0.41 14.49 0.14
#